data_bd29658ecaf951608e54e58f7d2d64f3
#
_entry.id   bd29658ecaf951608e54e58f7d2d64f3
#
_cell.length_a   1.000
_cell.length_b   1.000
_cell.length_c   1.000
_cell.angle_alpha   90.00
_cell.angle_beta   90.00
_cell.angle_gamma   90.00
#
_symmetry.space_group_name_H-M   'P 1'
#
loop_
_entity.id
_entity.type
_entity.pdbx_description
1 polymer ?
#
loop_
_entity_poly.entity_id
_entity_poly.type
_entity_poly.pdbx_seq_one_letter_code
_entity_poly.pdbx_strand_id
1 'polypeptide(L)'
;ADFRYGLVHIRDNAESIAFYSGENPERSETERRLGEVVRNFNLLIIWRVIIDVMRRSINYAGNFFPYLIMAIPYFKGDIDYGRFIQASFAFGMVEGSLFFIVNQIEELAKFTAGIGRLEGFQSKVESISQTNPTSNQNVISDYPSILINNADLCPPGSNKTIIKNLNLSIDNNQSLLVVGPSGCGKTSLLRMISGLWEPDQGVIKKPKIGELLFIPQKPYMLLGSLREQLCYPTEVKKFSDEHLTSVLHEVNLKTLVDRYPNLDIKQDWPRILSLGEQQRLAFARLLLNSPRFAVLDEATSALDINTEKKLYSLLKERELSLISVGHRPSLKDFH
;
A
#
# COMPACT_ATOMS: atom_id res chain seq x y z
N ALA A 1 -2.98 -17.25 -1.48
CA ALA A 1 -2.59 -15.89 -1.83
C ALA A 1 -2.65 -15.69 -3.35
N ASP A 2 -1.96 -16.52 -4.14
CA ASP A 2 -1.73 -16.34 -5.58
C ASP A 2 -3.00 -16.38 -6.43
N PHE A 3 -3.95 -17.26 -6.11
CA PHE A 3 -5.25 -17.31 -6.81
C PHE A 3 -6.06 -16.03 -6.60
N ARG A 4 -6.14 -15.53 -5.36
CA ARG A 4 -6.83 -14.27 -5.07
C ARG A 4 -6.17 -13.08 -5.75
N TYR A 5 -4.84 -13.03 -5.73
CA TYR A 5 -4.08 -12.01 -6.44
C TYR A 5 -4.37 -12.05 -7.96
N GLY A 6 -4.39 -13.25 -8.56
CA GLY A 6 -4.75 -13.40 -9.98
C GLY A 6 -6.12 -12.84 -10.33
N LEU A 7 -7.14 -13.13 -9.48
CA LEU A 7 -8.50 -12.57 -9.70
C LEU A 7 -8.53 -11.04 -9.59
N VAL A 8 -7.81 -10.47 -8.63
CA VAL A 8 -7.70 -9.00 -8.49
C VAL A 8 -6.99 -8.41 -9.72
N HIS A 9 -5.92 -9.04 -10.17
CA HIS A 9 -5.16 -8.60 -11.35
C HIS A 9 -6.03 -8.58 -12.62
N ILE A 10 -6.81 -9.64 -12.85
CA ILE A 10 -7.76 -9.69 -13.98
C ILE A 10 -8.82 -8.59 -13.87
N ARG A 11 -9.40 -8.40 -12.68
CA ARG A 11 -10.40 -7.36 -12.45
C ARG A 11 -9.85 -5.96 -12.74
N ASP A 12 -8.64 -5.68 -12.27
CA ASP A 12 -8.03 -4.36 -12.38
C ASP A 12 -7.52 -4.07 -13.82
N ASN A 13 -7.33 -5.11 -14.63
CA ASN A 13 -6.89 -5.00 -16.03
C ASN A 13 -7.94 -5.51 -17.05
N ALA A 14 -9.21 -5.63 -16.65
CA ALA A 14 -10.26 -6.25 -17.46
C ALA A 14 -10.42 -5.58 -18.84
N GLU A 15 -10.35 -4.25 -18.91
CA GLU A 15 -10.41 -3.49 -20.15
C GLU A 15 -9.25 -3.81 -21.09
N SER A 16 -8.03 -3.84 -20.57
CA SER A 16 -6.83 -4.20 -21.34
C SER A 16 -6.90 -5.64 -21.87
N ILE A 17 -7.36 -6.57 -21.05
CA ILE A 17 -7.53 -7.98 -21.43
C ILE A 17 -8.54 -8.08 -22.57
N ALA A 18 -9.66 -7.35 -22.49
CA ALA A 18 -10.68 -7.32 -23.54
C ALA A 18 -10.12 -6.74 -24.85
N PHE A 19 -9.34 -5.65 -24.81
CA PHE A 19 -8.72 -5.06 -25.99
C PHE A 19 -7.75 -6.02 -26.71
N TYR A 20 -7.05 -6.87 -25.95
CA TYR A 20 -6.16 -7.88 -26.52
C TYR A 20 -6.86 -9.19 -26.84
N SER A 21 -8.17 -9.34 -26.61
CA SER A 21 -8.93 -10.59 -26.68
C SER A 21 -8.26 -11.71 -25.90
N GLY A 22 -7.76 -11.34 -24.70
CA GLY A 22 -6.93 -12.18 -23.85
C GLY A 22 -7.70 -13.05 -22.86
N GLU A 23 -9.04 -13.17 -22.98
CA GLU A 23 -9.89 -13.86 -22.00
C GLU A 23 -9.53 -15.35 -21.87
N ASN A 24 -9.22 -16.02 -22.98
CA ASN A 24 -8.91 -17.46 -22.96
C ASN A 24 -7.57 -17.79 -22.24
N PRO A 25 -6.45 -17.11 -22.48
CA PRO A 25 -5.22 -17.28 -21.70
C PRO A 25 -5.42 -17.00 -20.20
N GLU A 26 -6.09 -15.90 -19.86
CA GLU A 26 -6.35 -15.54 -18.47
C GLU A 26 -7.25 -16.54 -17.75
N ARG A 27 -8.27 -17.05 -18.45
CA ARG A 27 -9.13 -18.12 -17.93
C ARG A 27 -8.34 -19.38 -17.67
N SER A 28 -7.51 -19.81 -18.60
CA SER A 28 -6.70 -21.03 -18.47
C SER A 28 -5.72 -20.94 -17.29
N GLU A 29 -5.07 -19.80 -17.10
CA GLU A 29 -4.16 -19.57 -15.97
C GLU A 29 -4.94 -19.54 -14.63
N THR A 30 -6.13 -18.95 -14.62
CA THR A 30 -7.01 -18.91 -13.45
C THR A 30 -7.48 -20.32 -13.07
N GLU A 31 -7.91 -21.12 -14.05
CA GLU A 31 -8.31 -22.51 -13.86
C GLU A 31 -7.12 -23.37 -13.37
N ARG A 32 -5.92 -23.17 -13.88
CA ARG A 32 -4.69 -23.83 -13.39
C ARG A 32 -4.44 -23.51 -11.92
N ARG A 33 -4.46 -22.24 -11.54
CA ARG A 33 -4.28 -21.80 -10.14
C ARG A 33 -5.38 -22.35 -9.22
N LEU A 34 -6.62 -22.34 -9.69
CA LEU A 34 -7.73 -22.95 -8.94
C LEU A 34 -7.50 -24.43 -8.73
N GLY A 35 -7.05 -25.16 -9.78
CA GLY A 35 -6.72 -26.59 -9.69
C GLY A 35 -5.65 -26.87 -8.64
N GLU A 36 -4.62 -26.03 -8.52
CA GLU A 36 -3.61 -26.16 -7.46
C GLU A 36 -4.20 -25.97 -6.07
N VAL A 37 -5.08 -24.98 -5.88
CA VAL A 37 -5.78 -24.75 -4.61
C VAL A 37 -6.66 -25.95 -4.26
N VAL A 38 -7.45 -26.47 -5.19
CA VAL A 38 -8.32 -27.63 -5.00
C VAL A 38 -7.51 -28.88 -4.66
N ARG A 39 -6.40 -29.12 -5.36
CA ARG A 39 -5.51 -30.26 -5.07
C ARG A 39 -4.95 -30.18 -3.66
N ASN A 40 -4.45 -29.02 -3.25
CA ASN A 40 -3.95 -28.80 -1.90
C ASN A 40 -5.05 -28.96 -0.86
N PHE A 41 -6.25 -28.46 -1.13
CA PHE A 41 -7.39 -28.59 -0.24
C PHE A 41 -7.82 -30.07 -0.06
N ASN A 42 -7.85 -30.84 -1.15
CA ASN A 42 -8.16 -32.27 -1.09
C ASN A 42 -7.12 -33.05 -0.24
N LEU A 43 -5.82 -32.72 -0.38
CA LEU A 43 -4.80 -33.31 0.48
C LEU A 43 -5.03 -32.99 1.97
N LEU A 44 -5.37 -31.74 2.26
CA LEU A 44 -5.71 -31.32 3.62
C LEU A 44 -6.94 -32.07 4.17
N ILE A 45 -7.97 -32.28 3.36
CA ILE A 45 -9.16 -33.04 3.74
C ILE A 45 -8.76 -34.49 4.09
N ILE A 46 -7.96 -35.15 3.23
CA ILE A 46 -7.51 -36.53 3.48
C ILE A 46 -6.77 -36.63 4.82
N TRP A 47 -5.79 -35.76 5.04
CA TRP A 47 -5.05 -35.75 6.30
C TRP A 47 -5.95 -35.44 7.51
N ARG A 48 -6.90 -34.52 7.36
CA ARG A 48 -7.88 -34.24 8.43
C ARG A 48 -8.73 -35.42 8.76
N VAL A 49 -9.25 -36.14 7.76
CA VAL A 49 -10.03 -37.35 7.98
C VAL A 49 -9.22 -38.43 8.72
N ILE A 50 -7.96 -38.64 8.30
CA ILE A 50 -7.06 -39.63 8.97
C ILE A 50 -6.85 -39.23 10.43
N ILE A 51 -6.54 -37.98 10.71
CA ILE A 51 -6.32 -37.49 12.08
C ILE A 51 -7.60 -37.58 12.90
N ASP A 52 -8.75 -37.23 12.33
CA ASP A 52 -10.04 -37.29 13.03
C ASP A 52 -10.46 -38.74 13.35
N VAL A 53 -10.24 -39.67 12.43
CA VAL A 53 -10.48 -41.12 12.69
C VAL A 53 -9.57 -41.60 13.78
N MET A 54 -8.27 -41.32 13.72
CA MET A 54 -7.31 -41.70 14.74
C MET A 54 -7.68 -41.11 16.11
N ARG A 55 -8.01 -39.83 16.17
CA ARG A 55 -8.42 -39.15 17.41
C ARG A 55 -9.69 -39.78 18.01
N ARG A 56 -10.71 -40.03 17.18
CA ARG A 56 -11.96 -40.70 17.63
C ARG A 56 -11.70 -42.12 18.16
N SER A 57 -10.84 -42.88 17.45
CA SER A 57 -10.47 -44.21 17.89
C SER A 57 -9.79 -44.22 19.26
N ILE A 58 -8.87 -43.27 19.49
CA ILE A 58 -8.20 -43.11 20.79
C ILE A 58 -9.21 -42.71 21.87
N ASN A 59 -10.10 -41.76 21.61
CA ASN A 59 -11.15 -41.35 22.56
C ASN A 59 -12.08 -42.52 22.91
N TYR A 60 -12.54 -43.30 21.93
CA TYR A 60 -13.36 -44.48 22.21
C TYR A 60 -12.60 -45.52 23.03
N ALA A 61 -11.33 -45.80 22.68
CA ALA A 61 -10.51 -46.70 23.46
C ALA A 61 -10.32 -46.20 24.91
N GLY A 62 -10.05 -44.91 25.08
CA GLY A 62 -9.92 -44.26 26.39
C GLY A 62 -11.19 -44.36 27.24
N ASN A 63 -12.34 -44.16 26.64
CA ASN A 63 -13.62 -44.30 27.35
C ASN A 63 -13.87 -45.74 27.84
N PHE A 64 -13.44 -46.77 27.12
CA PHE A 64 -13.58 -48.17 27.56
C PHE A 64 -12.53 -48.60 28.57
N PHE A 65 -11.37 -48.00 28.60
CA PHE A 65 -10.23 -48.40 29.41
C PHE A 65 -10.53 -48.44 30.93
N PRO A 66 -11.17 -47.41 31.55
CA PRO A 66 -11.55 -47.48 32.97
C PRO A 66 -12.48 -48.63 33.28
N TYR A 67 -13.45 -48.94 32.41
CA TYR A 67 -14.40 -50.03 32.60
C TYR A 67 -13.71 -51.37 32.60
N LEU A 68 -12.73 -51.60 31.73
CA LEU A 68 -11.95 -52.84 31.67
C LEU A 68 -11.13 -53.05 32.96
N ILE A 69 -10.47 -52.01 33.44
CA ILE A 69 -9.65 -52.09 34.66
C ILE A 69 -10.50 -52.29 35.90
N MET A 70 -11.60 -51.56 36.03
CA MET A 70 -12.45 -51.58 37.20
C MET A 70 -13.41 -52.78 37.24
N ALA A 71 -13.62 -53.46 36.13
CA ALA A 71 -14.48 -54.67 36.09
C ALA A 71 -13.97 -55.79 37.01
N ILE A 72 -12.67 -56.05 37.04
CA ILE A 72 -12.07 -57.15 37.87
C ILE A 72 -12.33 -56.90 39.34
N PRO A 73 -12.00 -55.80 40.01
CA PRO A 73 -12.28 -55.56 41.41
C PRO A 73 -13.79 -55.49 41.73
N TYR A 74 -14.60 -54.94 40.73
CA TYR A 74 -16.05 -54.92 40.89
C TYR A 74 -16.67 -56.29 40.97
N PHE A 75 -16.31 -57.20 40.07
CA PHE A 75 -16.82 -58.59 40.11
C PHE A 75 -16.27 -59.41 41.25
N LYS A 76 -15.11 -59.06 41.85
CA LYS A 76 -14.58 -59.64 43.08
C LYS A 76 -15.29 -59.17 44.36
N GLY A 77 -16.08 -58.09 44.24
CA GLY A 77 -16.75 -57.48 45.39
C GLY A 77 -15.87 -56.48 46.18
N ASP A 78 -14.69 -56.14 45.71
CA ASP A 78 -13.76 -55.21 46.38
C ASP A 78 -14.21 -53.76 46.32
N ILE A 79 -15.03 -53.43 45.29
CA ILE A 79 -15.60 -52.11 45.10
C ILE A 79 -17.08 -52.18 44.78
N ASP A 80 -17.82 -51.13 45.22
CA ASP A 80 -19.23 -50.92 44.89
C ASP A 80 -19.42 -50.22 43.55
N TYR A 81 -20.65 -50.25 43.03
CA TYR A 81 -21.01 -49.63 41.77
C TYR A 81 -20.76 -48.09 41.79
N GLY A 82 -20.94 -47.43 42.94
CA GLY A 82 -20.69 -46.01 43.08
C GLY A 82 -19.21 -45.65 42.83
N ARG A 83 -18.28 -46.42 43.44
CA ARG A 83 -16.85 -46.25 43.21
C ARG A 83 -16.43 -46.56 41.79
N PHE A 84 -17.04 -47.56 41.17
CA PHE A 84 -16.82 -47.87 39.72
C PHE A 84 -17.15 -46.68 38.82
N ILE A 85 -18.31 -46.06 39.01
CA ILE A 85 -18.74 -44.91 38.25
C ILE A 85 -17.87 -43.68 38.57
N GLN A 86 -17.55 -43.43 39.86
CA GLN A 86 -16.70 -42.32 40.27
C GLN A 86 -15.31 -42.39 39.59
N ALA A 87 -14.69 -43.55 39.53
CA ALA A 87 -13.42 -43.72 38.88
C ALA A 87 -13.48 -43.48 37.36
N SER A 88 -14.55 -43.92 36.72
CA SER A 88 -14.78 -43.65 35.29
C SER A 88 -14.94 -42.17 34.99
N PHE A 89 -15.68 -41.42 35.80
CA PHE A 89 -15.78 -39.96 35.70
C PHE A 89 -14.44 -39.24 35.92
N ALA A 90 -13.69 -39.63 36.96
CA ALA A 90 -12.39 -39.06 37.26
C ALA A 90 -11.40 -39.27 36.10
N PHE A 91 -11.39 -40.47 35.50
CA PHE A 91 -10.59 -40.76 34.33
C PHE A 91 -10.98 -39.87 33.15
N GLY A 92 -12.27 -39.72 32.86
CA GLY A 92 -12.77 -38.87 31.79
C GLY A 92 -12.40 -37.38 31.96
N MET A 93 -12.38 -36.89 33.21
CA MET A 93 -11.91 -35.51 33.51
C MET A 93 -10.43 -35.34 33.21
N VAL A 94 -9.58 -36.32 33.57
CA VAL A 94 -8.14 -36.28 33.28
C VAL A 94 -7.91 -36.35 31.76
N GLU A 95 -8.57 -37.33 31.10
CA GLU A 95 -8.49 -37.51 29.65
C GLU A 95 -8.91 -36.20 28.91
N GLY A 96 -10.06 -35.65 29.26
CA GLY A 96 -10.53 -34.38 28.66
C GLY A 96 -9.56 -33.22 28.84
N SER A 97 -8.91 -33.12 29.98
CA SER A 97 -7.90 -32.09 30.27
C SER A 97 -6.64 -32.26 29.41
N LEU A 98 -6.20 -33.50 29.22
CA LEU A 98 -5.05 -33.80 28.35
C LEU A 98 -5.37 -33.49 26.86
N PHE A 99 -6.54 -33.95 26.40
CA PHE A 99 -6.96 -33.69 25.01
C PHE A 99 -7.29 -32.21 24.74
N PHE A 100 -7.63 -31.41 25.73
CA PHE A 100 -7.84 -29.96 25.57
C PHE A 100 -6.62 -29.31 24.96
N ILE A 101 -5.42 -29.58 25.48
CA ILE A 101 -4.17 -29.01 24.97
C ILE A 101 -3.96 -29.40 23.50
N VAL A 102 -4.14 -30.71 23.18
CA VAL A 102 -3.95 -31.22 21.80
C VAL A 102 -4.95 -30.58 20.83
N ASN A 103 -6.19 -30.38 21.23
CA ASN A 103 -7.22 -29.76 20.41
C ASN A 103 -6.95 -28.28 20.15
N GLN A 104 -6.21 -27.58 21.05
CA GLN A 104 -5.88 -26.17 20.88
C GLN A 104 -4.65 -25.92 20.02
N ILE A 105 -3.85 -26.94 19.67
CA ILE A 105 -2.61 -26.77 18.88
C ILE A 105 -2.89 -26.14 17.53
N GLU A 106 -3.96 -26.52 16.84
CA GLU A 106 -4.31 -25.93 15.53
C GLU A 106 -4.64 -24.45 15.65
N GLU A 107 -5.38 -24.03 16.67
CA GLU A 107 -5.73 -22.63 16.91
C GLU A 107 -4.51 -21.82 17.33
N LEU A 108 -3.63 -22.38 18.16
CA LEU A 108 -2.34 -21.77 18.49
C LEU A 108 -1.46 -21.59 17.26
N ALA A 109 -1.40 -22.57 16.37
CA ALA A 109 -0.64 -22.48 15.14
C ALA A 109 -1.18 -21.37 14.22
N LYS A 110 -2.50 -21.22 14.08
CA LYS A 110 -3.13 -20.14 13.33
C LYS A 110 -2.82 -18.77 13.94
N PHE A 111 -2.89 -18.66 15.26
CA PHE A 111 -2.57 -17.46 16.01
C PHE A 111 -1.11 -17.04 15.80
N THR A 112 -0.17 -17.97 15.97
CA THR A 112 1.27 -17.74 15.76
C THR A 112 1.56 -17.30 14.32
N ALA A 113 0.93 -17.94 13.33
CA ALA A 113 1.05 -17.53 11.94
C ALA A 113 0.48 -16.12 11.65
N GLY A 114 -0.55 -15.72 12.42
CA GLY A 114 -1.10 -14.36 12.40
C GLY A 114 -0.10 -13.32 12.94
N ILE A 115 0.46 -13.61 14.11
CA ILE A 115 1.50 -12.76 14.74
C ILE A 115 2.71 -12.61 13.83
N GLY A 116 3.24 -13.70 13.27
CA GLY A 116 4.40 -13.64 12.38
C GLY A 116 4.17 -12.78 11.13
N ARG A 117 2.94 -12.70 10.62
CA ARG A 117 2.58 -11.77 9.53
C ARG A 117 2.57 -10.31 9.99
N LEU A 118 2.05 -10.03 11.17
CA LEU A 118 2.06 -8.69 11.76
C LEU A 118 3.48 -8.23 12.07
N GLU A 119 4.31 -9.09 12.66
CA GLU A 119 5.72 -8.82 12.93
C GLU A 119 6.49 -8.53 11.64
N GLY A 120 6.29 -9.34 10.58
CA GLY A 120 6.91 -9.10 9.29
C GLY A 120 6.44 -7.79 8.62
N PHE A 121 5.21 -7.36 8.87
CA PHE A 121 4.73 -6.05 8.43
C PHE A 121 5.34 -4.93 9.27
N GLN A 122 5.31 -5.05 10.59
CA GLN A 122 5.87 -4.07 11.51
C GLN A 122 7.37 -3.85 11.28
N SER A 123 8.15 -4.93 11.15
CA SER A 123 9.60 -4.83 10.89
C SER A 123 9.90 -4.12 9.57
N LYS A 124 9.08 -4.31 8.54
CA LYS A 124 9.21 -3.55 7.27
C LYS A 124 8.86 -2.08 7.45
N VAL A 125 7.81 -1.75 8.19
CA VAL A 125 7.45 -0.35 8.49
C VAL A 125 8.55 0.30 9.33
N GLU A 126 9.06 -0.38 10.34
CA GLU A 126 10.16 0.12 11.18
C GLU A 126 11.46 0.30 10.39
N SER A 127 11.80 -0.62 9.49
CA SER A 127 12.97 -0.47 8.61
C SER A 127 12.85 0.77 7.70
N ILE A 128 11.65 1.05 7.18
CA ILE A 128 11.39 2.27 6.41
C ILE A 128 11.43 3.52 7.30
N SER A 129 10.90 3.42 8.53
CA SER A 129 10.87 4.53 9.49
C SER A 129 12.26 4.82 10.10
N GLN A 130 13.09 3.79 10.27
CA GLN A 130 14.47 3.93 10.76
C GLN A 130 15.43 4.46 9.68
N THR A 131 15.05 4.38 8.41
CA THR A 131 15.67 5.15 7.34
C THR A 131 15.21 6.62 7.43
N ASN A 132 15.10 7.13 8.67
CA ASN A 132 14.74 8.54 8.90
C ASN A 132 15.81 9.45 8.31
N PRO A 133 15.41 10.49 7.57
CA PRO A 133 16.35 11.43 6.94
C PRO A 133 17.20 12.24 7.94
N THR A 134 16.97 12.08 9.23
CA THR A 134 17.74 12.74 10.30
C THR A 134 19.02 12.03 10.70
N SER A 135 19.23 10.77 10.31
CA SER A 135 20.45 10.02 10.64
C SER A 135 21.49 9.99 9.50
N ASN A 136 21.11 10.34 8.29
CA ASN A 136 22.03 10.33 7.16
C ASN A 136 22.69 11.70 6.99
N GLN A 137 24.00 11.73 7.09
CA GLN A 137 24.83 12.92 6.86
C GLN A 137 24.66 13.52 5.46
N ASN A 138 24.04 12.75 4.53
CA ASN A 138 23.87 13.12 3.13
C ASN A 138 22.58 13.89 2.84
N VAL A 139 21.60 13.94 3.77
CA VAL A 139 20.32 14.65 3.57
C VAL A 139 20.09 15.62 4.72
N ILE A 140 20.15 16.91 4.45
CA ILE A 140 19.88 17.98 5.41
C ILE A 140 18.49 18.54 5.12
N SER A 141 17.55 18.33 6.04
CA SER A 141 16.22 18.93 6.00
C SER A 141 16.20 20.25 6.76
N ASP A 142 15.26 21.13 6.43
CA ASP A 142 15.12 22.46 7.01
C ASP A 142 16.09 23.51 6.42
N TYR A 143 16.27 23.43 5.10
CA TYR A 143 17.06 24.43 4.37
C TYR A 143 16.12 25.27 3.47
N PRO A 144 16.36 26.58 3.29
CA PRO A 144 15.44 27.46 2.58
C PRO A 144 15.38 27.23 1.07
N SER A 145 16.35 26.52 0.49
CA SER A 145 16.45 26.21 -0.93
C SER A 145 16.80 24.73 -1.13
N ILE A 146 16.86 24.29 -2.38
CA ILE A 146 17.32 22.94 -2.73
C ILE A 146 18.74 23.04 -3.23
N LEU A 147 19.66 22.42 -2.52
CA LEU A 147 21.08 22.42 -2.86
C LEU A 147 21.59 20.97 -2.91
N ILE A 148 22.14 20.59 -4.04
CA ILE A 148 22.75 19.29 -4.28
C ILE A 148 24.23 19.51 -4.58
N ASN A 149 25.11 18.87 -3.82
CA ASN A 149 26.57 18.98 -3.97
C ASN A 149 27.17 17.59 -4.20
N ASN A 150 27.85 17.44 -5.34
CA ASN A 150 28.59 16.23 -5.73
C ASN A 150 27.80 14.93 -5.52
N ALA A 151 26.51 14.94 -5.84
CA ALA A 151 25.65 13.79 -5.58
C ALA A 151 25.72 12.74 -6.68
N ASP A 152 25.95 11.50 -6.26
CA ASP A 152 25.82 10.30 -7.08
C ASP A 152 24.53 9.57 -6.70
N LEU A 153 23.80 9.05 -7.69
CA LEU A 153 22.55 8.34 -7.46
C LEU A 153 22.53 6.97 -8.13
N CYS A 154 22.30 5.94 -7.32
CA CYS A 154 21.92 4.60 -7.75
C CYS A 154 20.47 4.31 -7.37
N PRO A 155 19.70 3.65 -8.23
CA PRO A 155 18.36 3.19 -7.84
C PRO A 155 18.44 2.16 -6.70
N PRO A 156 17.51 2.15 -5.75
CA PRO A 156 17.46 1.14 -4.70
C PRO A 156 17.49 -0.30 -5.29
N GLY A 157 18.42 -1.14 -4.78
CA GLY A 157 18.60 -2.51 -5.25
C GLY A 157 19.38 -2.66 -6.56
N SER A 158 19.98 -1.59 -7.08
CA SER A 158 20.83 -1.61 -8.28
C SER A 158 22.24 -1.11 -7.91
N ASN A 159 23.26 -1.70 -8.54
CA ASN A 159 24.65 -1.21 -8.40
C ASN A 159 25.03 -0.27 -9.56
N LYS A 160 24.08 0.14 -10.40
CA LYS A 160 24.34 1.01 -11.55
C LYS A 160 24.07 2.45 -11.20
N THR A 161 25.10 3.28 -11.12
CA THR A 161 24.97 4.73 -10.97
C THR A 161 24.35 5.33 -12.23
N ILE A 162 23.23 6.05 -12.07
CA ILE A 162 22.50 6.71 -13.17
C ILE A 162 22.79 8.20 -13.24
N ILE A 163 23.13 8.84 -12.12
CA ILE A 163 23.54 10.24 -12.06
C ILE A 163 24.88 10.28 -11.32
N LYS A 164 25.84 11.01 -11.87
CA LYS A 164 27.18 11.16 -11.29
C LYS A 164 27.53 12.63 -11.10
N ASN A 165 28.11 12.94 -9.95
CA ASN A 165 28.66 14.23 -9.59
C ASN A 165 27.72 15.40 -9.88
N LEU A 166 26.44 15.24 -9.51
CA LEU A 166 25.42 16.28 -9.72
C LEU A 166 25.64 17.43 -8.76
N ASN A 167 25.73 18.64 -9.33
CA ASN A 167 25.74 19.90 -8.59
C ASN A 167 24.57 20.73 -9.08
N LEU A 168 23.65 21.10 -8.19
CA LEU A 168 22.44 21.86 -8.53
C LEU A 168 22.01 22.72 -7.34
N SER A 169 21.68 23.98 -7.63
CA SER A 169 21.06 24.91 -6.68
C SER A 169 19.75 25.43 -7.25
N ILE A 170 18.68 25.41 -6.47
CA ILE A 170 17.37 25.97 -6.81
C ILE A 170 16.94 26.81 -5.62
N ASP A 171 17.01 28.12 -5.80
CA ASP A 171 16.57 29.07 -4.78
C ASP A 171 15.07 29.33 -4.87
N ASN A 172 14.53 30.00 -3.85
CA ASN A 172 13.13 30.41 -3.85
C ASN A 172 12.83 31.29 -5.07
N ASN A 173 11.67 31.10 -5.69
CA ASN A 173 11.24 31.76 -6.92
C ASN A 173 12.02 31.39 -8.19
N GLN A 174 12.92 30.41 -8.11
CA GLN A 174 13.53 29.80 -9.29
C GLN A 174 12.77 28.53 -9.69
N SER A 175 12.67 28.31 -11.00
CA SER A 175 12.05 27.10 -11.54
C SER A 175 13.06 26.32 -12.39
N LEU A 176 12.93 25.00 -12.39
CA LEU A 176 13.80 24.08 -13.13
C LEU A 176 12.96 23.15 -14.01
N LEU A 177 13.24 23.16 -15.31
CA LEU A 177 12.70 22.19 -16.25
C LEU A 177 13.76 21.12 -16.57
N VAL A 178 13.46 19.86 -16.23
CA VAL A 178 14.32 18.71 -16.53
C VAL A 178 13.83 18.06 -17.82
N VAL A 179 14.67 18.09 -18.84
CA VAL A 179 14.37 17.51 -20.16
C VAL A 179 15.39 16.44 -20.52
N GLY A 180 15.00 15.48 -21.33
CA GLY A 180 15.90 14.40 -21.78
C GLY A 180 15.12 13.20 -22.30
N PRO A 181 15.79 12.20 -22.91
CA PRO A 181 15.15 10.99 -23.43
C PRO A 181 14.53 10.17 -22.31
N SER A 182 13.58 9.28 -22.68
CA SER A 182 13.01 8.33 -21.72
C SER A 182 14.08 7.43 -21.13
N GLY A 183 13.98 7.12 -19.84
CA GLY A 183 14.92 6.23 -19.15
C GLY A 183 16.27 6.86 -18.75
N CYS A 184 16.52 8.16 -19.02
CA CYS A 184 17.79 8.81 -18.62
C CYS A 184 17.88 9.17 -17.13
N GLY A 185 16.88 8.88 -16.30
CA GLY A 185 16.91 9.12 -14.85
C GLY A 185 16.17 10.36 -14.35
N LYS A 186 15.34 11.02 -15.17
CA LYS A 186 14.57 12.23 -14.77
C LYS A 186 13.73 12.02 -13.51
N THR A 187 12.87 11.00 -13.51
CA THR A 187 12.06 10.63 -12.34
C THR A 187 12.92 10.26 -11.13
N SER A 188 14.07 9.63 -11.36
CA SER A 188 15.02 9.28 -10.29
C SER A 188 15.62 10.53 -9.63
N LEU A 189 15.96 11.55 -10.43
CA LEU A 189 16.37 12.85 -9.93
C LEU A 189 15.28 13.50 -9.06
N LEU A 190 14.03 13.51 -9.53
CA LEU A 190 12.91 14.05 -8.75
C LEU A 190 12.67 13.29 -7.44
N ARG A 191 12.82 11.96 -7.46
CA ARG A 191 12.74 11.13 -6.24
C ARG A 191 13.85 11.46 -5.24
N MET A 192 15.04 11.76 -5.71
CA MET A 192 16.15 12.21 -4.88
C MET A 192 15.87 13.60 -4.31
N ILE A 193 15.41 14.56 -5.12
CA ILE A 193 15.04 15.91 -4.67
C ILE A 193 13.92 15.86 -3.62
N SER A 194 12.90 15.02 -3.81
CA SER A 194 11.81 14.85 -2.85
C SER A 194 12.22 14.10 -1.58
N GLY A 195 13.39 13.45 -1.58
CA GLY A 195 13.91 12.68 -0.46
C GLY A 195 13.33 11.28 -0.33
N LEU A 196 12.72 10.75 -1.39
CA LEU A 196 12.32 9.35 -1.46
C LEU A 196 13.52 8.42 -1.69
N TRP A 197 14.56 8.92 -2.36
CA TRP A 197 15.81 8.23 -2.56
C TRP A 197 16.95 9.07 -2.02
N GLU A 198 17.93 8.42 -1.40
CA GLU A 198 19.09 9.04 -0.86
C GLU A 198 20.25 8.96 -1.88
N PRO A 199 21.12 9.98 -1.94
CA PRO A 199 22.33 9.90 -2.74
C PRO A 199 23.32 8.91 -2.12
N ASP A 200 24.02 8.13 -2.95
CA ASP A 200 25.08 7.23 -2.51
C ASP A 200 26.32 8.02 -2.03
N GLN A 201 26.59 9.14 -2.69
CA GLN A 201 27.65 10.10 -2.34
C GLN A 201 27.12 11.51 -2.48
N GLY A 202 27.78 12.46 -1.83
CA GLY A 202 27.41 13.87 -1.86
C GLY A 202 26.36 14.24 -0.82
N VAL A 203 25.87 15.47 -0.87
CA VAL A 203 24.94 16.04 0.13
C VAL A 203 23.77 16.73 -0.56
N ILE A 204 22.57 16.49 -0.06
CA ILE A 204 21.35 17.21 -0.43
C ILE A 204 20.86 18.02 0.76
N LYS A 205 20.64 19.32 0.54
CA LYS A 205 19.91 20.19 1.46
C LYS A 205 18.56 20.51 0.84
N LYS A 206 17.48 20.37 1.59
CA LYS A 206 16.12 20.55 1.08
C LYS A 206 15.21 21.23 2.11
N PRO A 207 14.07 21.81 1.67
CA PRO A 207 13.06 22.37 2.55
C PRO A 207 12.45 21.36 3.50
N LYS A 208 11.72 21.87 4.49
CA LYS A 208 10.93 21.05 5.44
C LYS A 208 9.85 20.24 4.73
N ILE A 209 9.46 19.14 5.36
CA ILE A 209 8.25 18.40 4.98
C ILE A 209 7.05 19.36 5.05
N GLY A 210 6.29 19.45 3.95
CA GLY A 210 5.16 20.39 3.80
C GLY A 210 5.48 21.63 2.99
N GLU A 211 6.74 22.06 2.91
CA GLU A 211 7.17 23.15 2.01
C GLU A 211 7.51 22.67 0.58
N LEU A 212 7.65 21.37 0.40
CA LEU A 212 7.87 20.70 -0.88
C LEU A 212 6.78 19.68 -1.11
N LEU A 213 6.01 19.79 -2.20
CA LEU A 213 4.97 18.84 -2.58
C LEU A 213 5.31 18.17 -3.91
N PHE A 214 5.24 16.84 -3.95
CA PHE A 214 5.52 16.04 -5.14
C PHE A 214 4.21 15.57 -5.80
N ILE A 215 4.06 15.82 -7.09
CA ILE A 215 2.96 15.33 -7.92
C ILE A 215 3.53 14.31 -8.91
N PRO A 216 3.22 13.02 -8.74
CA PRO A 216 3.64 11.97 -9.67
C PRO A 216 2.82 12.00 -10.96
N GLN A 217 3.32 11.33 -12.00
CA GLN A 217 2.66 11.18 -13.30
C GLN A 217 1.22 10.64 -13.17
N LYS A 218 1.02 9.63 -12.30
CA LYS A 218 -0.29 9.13 -11.91
C LYS A 218 -0.57 9.55 -10.46
N PRO A 219 -1.47 10.50 -10.23
CA PRO A 219 -1.76 10.98 -8.90
C PRO A 219 -2.37 9.90 -8.00
N TYR A 220 -2.00 9.91 -6.72
CA TYR A 220 -2.61 9.05 -5.72
C TYR A 220 -4.03 9.51 -5.39
N MET A 221 -4.97 8.58 -5.44
CA MET A 221 -6.37 8.79 -5.02
C MET A 221 -6.64 7.99 -3.73
N LEU A 222 -7.12 8.70 -2.71
CA LEU A 222 -7.47 8.12 -1.41
C LEU A 222 -8.75 7.27 -1.51
N LEU A 223 -8.90 6.33 -0.56
CA LEU A 223 -10.19 5.73 -0.26
C LEU A 223 -10.95 6.69 0.68
N GLY A 224 -11.77 7.58 0.12
CA GLY A 224 -12.42 8.61 0.92
C GLY A 224 -13.36 9.50 0.10
N SER A 225 -13.78 10.62 0.72
CA SER A 225 -14.65 11.62 0.09
C SER A 225 -13.88 12.52 -0.88
N LEU A 226 -14.61 13.27 -1.73
CA LEU A 226 -14.02 14.27 -2.62
C LEU A 226 -13.29 15.36 -1.83
N ARG A 227 -13.83 15.76 -0.68
CA ARG A 227 -13.18 16.67 0.26
C ARG A 227 -11.82 16.15 0.72
N GLU A 228 -11.76 14.88 1.14
CA GLU A 228 -10.52 14.23 1.55
C GLU A 228 -9.52 14.15 0.40
N GLN A 229 -9.99 13.89 -0.85
CA GLN A 229 -9.12 13.95 -2.03
C GLN A 229 -8.47 15.32 -2.20
N LEU A 230 -9.22 16.40 -2.02
CA LEU A 230 -8.73 17.78 -2.20
C LEU A 230 -7.76 18.20 -1.10
N CYS A 231 -8.09 17.91 0.15
CA CYS A 231 -7.32 18.39 1.30
C CYS A 231 -5.99 17.65 1.50
N TYR A 232 -5.84 16.44 0.93
CA TYR A 232 -4.62 15.64 1.11
C TYR A 232 -3.34 16.38 0.67
N PRO A 233 -2.24 16.31 1.47
CA PRO A 233 -2.06 15.59 2.73
C PRO A 233 -2.47 16.36 3.99
N THR A 234 -3.11 17.52 3.88
CA THR A 234 -3.51 18.39 5.00
C THR A 234 -4.83 17.92 5.60
N GLU A 235 -5.12 18.35 6.84
CA GLU A 235 -6.36 18.03 7.52
C GLU A 235 -7.59 18.67 6.84
N VAL A 236 -8.66 17.89 6.74
CA VAL A 236 -9.93 18.25 6.08
C VAL A 236 -10.57 19.52 6.63
N LYS A 237 -10.45 19.76 7.94
CA LYS A 237 -11.09 20.90 8.65
C LYS A 237 -10.49 22.26 8.33
N LYS A 238 -9.37 22.30 7.59
CA LYS A 238 -8.64 23.54 7.30
C LYS A 238 -9.34 24.46 6.30
N PHE A 239 -10.20 23.91 5.43
CA PHE A 239 -10.77 24.63 4.28
C PHE A 239 -12.31 24.62 4.32
N SER A 240 -12.93 25.77 3.93
CA SER A 240 -14.39 25.86 3.75
C SER A 240 -14.82 25.27 2.40
N ASP A 241 -16.12 24.93 2.29
CA ASP A 241 -16.70 24.35 1.06
C ASP A 241 -16.62 25.31 -0.12
N GLU A 242 -16.85 26.60 0.15
CA GLU A 242 -16.74 27.65 -0.88
C GLU A 242 -15.32 27.73 -1.43
N HIS A 243 -14.30 27.65 -0.57
CA HIS A 243 -12.90 27.67 -0.99
C HIS A 243 -12.54 26.43 -1.80
N LEU A 244 -12.96 25.23 -1.34
CA LEU A 244 -12.72 23.98 -2.09
C LEU A 244 -13.39 24.02 -3.47
N THR A 245 -14.61 24.52 -3.55
CA THR A 245 -15.36 24.65 -4.81
C THR A 245 -14.71 25.67 -5.74
N SER A 246 -14.25 26.82 -5.21
CA SER A 246 -13.51 27.81 -5.99
C SER A 246 -12.26 27.23 -6.62
N VAL A 247 -11.45 26.52 -5.85
CA VAL A 247 -10.23 25.89 -6.36
C VAL A 247 -10.54 24.83 -7.44
N LEU A 248 -11.62 24.04 -7.28
CA LEU A 248 -12.05 23.13 -8.32
C LEU A 248 -12.40 23.84 -9.63
N HIS A 249 -13.02 25.02 -9.56
CA HIS A 249 -13.30 25.84 -10.74
C HIS A 249 -12.02 26.40 -11.38
N GLU A 250 -11.05 26.87 -10.57
CA GLU A 250 -9.76 27.36 -11.04
C GLU A 250 -9.01 26.29 -11.87
N VAL A 251 -9.00 25.05 -11.40
CA VAL A 251 -8.34 23.92 -12.11
C VAL A 251 -9.22 23.28 -13.19
N ASN A 252 -10.31 23.94 -13.61
CA ASN A 252 -11.21 23.47 -14.67
C ASN A 252 -11.93 22.14 -14.36
N LEU A 253 -12.34 21.94 -13.10
CA LEU A 253 -13.12 20.78 -12.63
C LEU A 253 -14.57 21.16 -12.25
N LYS A 254 -15.14 22.19 -12.89
CA LYS A 254 -16.53 22.60 -12.64
C LYS A 254 -17.53 21.46 -12.84
N THR A 255 -17.37 20.68 -13.90
CA THR A 255 -18.22 19.53 -14.20
C THR A 255 -18.19 18.46 -13.11
N LEU A 256 -17.12 18.37 -12.34
CA LEU A 256 -17.00 17.45 -11.19
C LEU A 256 -17.87 17.96 -10.03
N VAL A 257 -17.88 19.28 -9.78
CA VAL A 257 -18.73 19.90 -8.77
C VAL A 257 -20.21 19.71 -9.14
N ASP A 258 -20.57 19.90 -10.41
CA ASP A 258 -21.93 19.72 -10.89
C ASP A 258 -22.40 18.25 -10.75
N ARG A 259 -21.51 17.28 -10.98
CA ARG A 259 -21.80 15.84 -10.78
C ARG A 259 -21.87 15.44 -9.30
N TYR A 260 -21.07 16.07 -8.46
CA TYR A 260 -20.93 15.73 -7.03
C TYR A 260 -20.98 17.00 -6.16
N PRO A 261 -22.17 17.64 -6.02
CA PRO A 261 -22.32 18.87 -5.23
C PRO A 261 -22.04 18.65 -3.74
N ASN A 262 -22.22 17.43 -3.23
CA ASN A 262 -21.84 17.06 -1.88
C ASN A 262 -20.38 16.57 -1.88
N LEU A 263 -19.47 17.38 -1.33
CA LEU A 263 -18.04 17.06 -1.27
C LEU A 263 -17.71 15.88 -0.33
N ASP A 264 -18.62 15.49 0.56
CA ASP A 264 -18.41 14.40 1.51
C ASP A 264 -18.79 13.02 0.98
N ILE A 265 -19.25 12.96 -0.28
CA ILE A 265 -19.57 11.69 -0.94
C ILE A 265 -18.30 10.83 -1.11
N LYS A 266 -18.39 9.57 -0.70
CA LYS A 266 -17.32 8.57 -0.85
C LYS A 266 -17.58 7.75 -2.10
N GLN A 267 -16.56 7.67 -2.95
CA GLN A 267 -16.63 6.95 -4.23
C GLN A 267 -15.28 6.29 -4.55
N ASP A 268 -15.28 5.37 -5.52
CA ASP A 268 -14.04 4.81 -6.10
C ASP A 268 -13.46 5.80 -7.14
N TRP A 269 -12.86 6.88 -6.63
CA TRP A 269 -12.35 8.00 -7.44
C TRP A 269 -11.39 7.58 -8.55
N PRO A 270 -10.45 6.62 -8.31
CA PRO A 270 -9.57 6.12 -9.37
C PRO A 270 -10.29 5.58 -10.61
N ARG A 271 -11.51 5.05 -10.44
CA ARG A 271 -12.32 4.50 -11.54
C ARG A 271 -13.27 5.50 -12.16
N ILE A 272 -13.71 6.48 -11.38
CA ILE A 272 -14.68 7.48 -11.80
C ILE A 272 -14.01 8.62 -12.55
N LEU A 273 -12.84 9.05 -12.07
CA LEU A 273 -12.12 10.18 -12.65
C LEU A 273 -11.19 9.71 -13.77
N SER A 274 -11.28 10.37 -14.92
CA SER A 274 -10.27 10.24 -15.97
C SER A 274 -8.89 10.66 -15.46
N LEU A 275 -7.81 10.18 -16.10
CA LEU A 275 -6.45 10.57 -15.70
C LEU A 275 -6.26 12.09 -15.72
N GLY A 276 -6.84 12.78 -16.70
CA GLY A 276 -6.80 14.25 -16.77
C GLY A 276 -7.55 14.94 -15.62
N GLU A 277 -8.68 14.38 -15.16
CA GLU A 277 -9.37 14.88 -13.96
C GLU A 277 -8.55 14.62 -12.68
N GLN A 278 -7.92 13.46 -12.57
CA GLN A 278 -7.01 13.14 -11.46
C GLN A 278 -5.81 14.08 -11.41
N GLN A 279 -5.21 14.38 -12.57
CA GLN A 279 -4.10 15.35 -12.67
C GLN A 279 -4.55 16.75 -12.26
N ARG A 280 -5.69 17.25 -12.75
CA ARG A 280 -6.24 18.57 -12.33
C ARG A 280 -6.54 18.60 -10.83
N LEU A 281 -7.05 17.51 -10.26
CA LEU A 281 -7.28 17.41 -8.82
C LEU A 281 -5.97 17.45 -8.02
N ALA A 282 -4.88 16.87 -8.55
CA ALA A 282 -3.57 17.00 -7.94
C ALA A 282 -3.03 18.44 -7.98
N PHE A 283 -3.31 19.20 -9.04
CA PHE A 283 -3.04 20.64 -9.08
C PHE A 283 -3.88 21.42 -8.06
N ALA A 284 -5.15 21.05 -7.86
CA ALA A 284 -5.97 21.63 -6.79
C ALA A 284 -5.34 21.43 -5.40
N ARG A 285 -4.72 20.27 -5.14
CA ARG A 285 -3.95 20.03 -3.91
C ARG A 285 -2.77 20.99 -3.75
N LEU A 286 -2.05 21.29 -4.84
CA LEU A 286 -0.96 22.29 -4.80
C LEU A 286 -1.50 23.66 -4.44
N LEU A 287 -2.59 24.11 -5.06
CA LEU A 287 -3.20 25.42 -4.79
C LEU A 287 -3.70 25.55 -3.35
N LEU A 288 -4.27 24.48 -2.79
CA LEU A 288 -4.77 24.45 -1.40
C LEU A 288 -3.65 24.43 -0.37
N ASN A 289 -2.59 23.65 -0.63
CA ASN A 289 -1.49 23.50 0.32
C ASN A 289 -0.44 24.60 0.19
N SER A 290 -0.36 25.28 -0.95
CA SER A 290 0.56 26.38 -1.26
C SER A 290 2.00 26.10 -0.77
N PRO A 291 2.66 25.01 -1.21
CA PRO A 291 4.03 24.71 -0.84
C PRO A 291 4.97 25.75 -1.47
N ARG A 292 6.18 25.89 -0.95
CA ARG A 292 7.22 26.73 -1.58
C ARG A 292 7.75 26.13 -2.88
N PHE A 293 7.88 24.79 -2.91
CA PHE A 293 8.39 24.04 -4.04
C PHE A 293 7.37 22.99 -4.49
N ALA A 294 7.07 22.98 -5.77
CA ALA A 294 6.25 21.94 -6.41
C ALA A 294 7.11 21.11 -7.36
N VAL A 295 7.19 19.80 -7.08
CA VAL A 295 7.91 18.82 -7.92
C VAL A 295 6.89 18.09 -8.78
N LEU A 296 7.00 18.21 -10.10
CA LEU A 296 6.00 17.75 -11.08
C LEU A 296 6.63 16.72 -12.03
N ASP A 297 6.25 15.45 -11.90
CA ASP A 297 6.74 14.37 -12.77
C ASP A 297 5.71 14.07 -13.85
N GLU A 298 5.87 14.68 -15.05
CA GLU A 298 4.93 14.56 -16.18
C GLU A 298 3.45 14.78 -15.75
N ALA A 299 3.23 15.65 -14.78
CA ALA A 299 1.95 15.82 -14.09
C ALA A 299 0.80 16.34 -14.97
N THR A 300 1.09 16.74 -16.21
CA THR A 300 0.12 17.24 -17.20
C THR A 300 0.07 16.39 -18.47
N SER A 301 0.62 15.17 -18.43
CA SER A 301 0.71 14.30 -19.61
C SER A 301 -0.63 13.96 -20.26
N ALA A 302 -1.71 13.88 -19.47
CA ALA A 302 -3.07 13.59 -19.92
C ALA A 302 -3.93 14.84 -20.17
N LEU A 303 -3.34 16.04 -20.13
CA LEU A 303 -4.06 17.30 -20.35
C LEU A 303 -3.78 17.86 -21.75
N ASP A 304 -4.73 18.64 -22.25
CA ASP A 304 -4.51 19.47 -23.44
C ASP A 304 -3.59 20.66 -23.12
N ILE A 305 -2.99 21.25 -24.17
CA ILE A 305 -1.99 22.33 -24.03
C ILE A 305 -2.58 23.58 -23.35
N ASN A 306 -3.85 23.90 -23.61
CA ASN A 306 -4.47 25.11 -23.07
C ASN A 306 -4.72 24.94 -21.56
N THR A 307 -5.23 23.78 -21.14
CA THR A 307 -5.39 23.43 -19.72
C THR A 307 -4.05 23.39 -19.01
N GLU A 308 -3.01 22.80 -19.62
CA GLU A 308 -1.65 22.78 -19.09
C GLU A 308 -1.14 24.20 -18.84
N LYS A 309 -1.19 25.07 -19.85
CA LYS A 309 -0.75 26.48 -19.73
C LYS A 309 -1.49 27.19 -18.60
N LYS A 310 -2.81 27.02 -18.52
CA LYS A 310 -3.62 27.63 -17.46
C LYS A 310 -3.16 27.19 -16.07
N LEU A 311 -2.95 25.90 -15.87
CA LEU A 311 -2.52 25.36 -14.57
C LEU A 311 -1.13 25.87 -14.16
N TYR A 312 -0.17 25.89 -15.09
CA TYR A 312 1.16 26.42 -14.82
C TYR A 312 1.13 27.94 -14.56
N SER A 313 0.28 28.73 -15.28
CA SER A 313 0.08 30.14 -14.97
C SER A 313 -0.43 30.36 -13.55
N LEU A 314 -1.43 29.55 -13.09
CA LEU A 314 -1.95 29.61 -11.72
C LEU A 314 -0.87 29.34 -10.68
N LEU A 315 0.03 28.38 -10.93
CA LEU A 315 1.14 28.09 -10.01
C LEU A 315 2.15 29.24 -9.97
N LYS A 316 2.43 29.87 -11.12
CA LYS A 316 3.34 30.99 -11.22
C LYS A 316 2.78 32.27 -10.55
N GLU A 317 1.47 32.55 -10.70
CA GLU A 317 0.77 33.62 -9.99
C GLU A 317 0.82 33.48 -8.46
N ARG A 318 0.95 32.25 -7.98
CA ARG A 318 1.11 31.91 -6.55
C ARG A 318 2.57 31.88 -6.09
N GLU A 319 3.51 32.31 -6.95
CA GLU A 319 4.96 32.39 -6.67
C GLU A 319 5.60 31.06 -6.23
N LEU A 320 5.07 29.91 -6.69
CA LEU A 320 5.64 28.60 -6.41
C LEU A 320 6.89 28.39 -7.25
N SER A 321 7.95 27.88 -6.63
CA SER A 321 9.13 27.36 -7.34
C SER A 321 8.81 25.99 -7.96
N LEU A 322 8.92 25.89 -9.29
CA LEU A 322 8.51 24.70 -10.02
C LEU A 322 9.72 23.85 -10.42
N ILE A 323 9.68 22.56 -10.13
CA ILE A 323 10.67 21.59 -10.60
C ILE A 323 9.92 20.56 -11.42
N SER A 324 9.98 20.65 -12.74
CA SER A 324 9.14 19.84 -13.61
C SER A 324 9.98 18.93 -14.49
N VAL A 325 9.49 17.71 -14.68
CA VAL A 325 9.88 16.85 -15.80
C VAL A 325 8.78 16.92 -16.84
N GLY A 326 9.15 17.21 -18.07
CA GLY A 326 8.21 17.26 -19.18
C GLY A 326 8.89 17.19 -20.53
N HIS A 327 8.11 16.79 -21.53
CA HIS A 327 8.57 16.69 -22.92
C HIS A 327 8.00 17.79 -23.82
N ARG A 328 7.01 18.54 -23.34
CA ARG A 328 6.32 19.56 -24.14
C ARG A 328 7.09 20.88 -24.16
N PRO A 329 7.30 21.47 -25.36
CA PRO A 329 7.97 22.78 -25.47
C PRO A 329 7.26 23.90 -24.71
N SER A 330 5.93 23.81 -24.55
CA SER A 330 5.08 24.78 -23.83
C SER A 330 5.49 25.03 -22.39
N LEU A 331 6.17 24.06 -21.75
CA LEU A 331 6.61 24.17 -20.37
C LEU A 331 7.79 25.15 -20.18
N LYS A 332 8.55 25.45 -21.25
CA LYS A 332 9.71 26.34 -21.17
C LYS A 332 9.32 27.77 -20.79
N ASP A 333 8.09 28.18 -21.06
CA ASP A 333 7.61 29.54 -20.77
C ASP A 333 7.36 29.78 -19.26
N PHE A 334 7.36 28.69 -18.47
CA PHE A 334 7.05 28.73 -17.05
C PHE A 334 8.25 28.42 -16.14
N HIS A 335 9.44 28.09 -16.73
CA HIS A 335 10.65 27.68 -15.99
C HIS A 335 11.90 28.57 -16.32
#